data_da9ed1692ae9fd1b0167eef79581eeda
#
_entry.id   da9ed1692ae9fd1b0167eef79581eeda
#
_cell.length_a   1.000
_cell.length_b   1.000
_cell.length_c   1.000
_cell.angle_alpha   90.00
_cell.angle_beta   90.00
_cell.angle_gamma   90.00
#
_symmetry.space_group_name_H-M   'P 1'
#
loop_
_entity.id
_entity.type
_entity.pdbx_description
1 polymer ?
#
loop_
_entity_poly.entity_id
_entity_poly.type
_entity_poly.pdbx_seq_one_letter_code
_entity_poly.pdbx_strand_id
1 'polypeptide(L)'
;IYTAAEEKEFLRDFMYPALKAHGLEHVEIFIWDHNKERVYERINEIMDSSTKDMVAGIAFHWYSGDHFEALELVRNKFPDKKLIISESCIEYSKFAEEDVINGALRLSHEIIGDLNHGMTAFYDWNLLLDEHGGPNHVGNFCHAPFLYDTVQKKLLPQLIQQHFEHFSHYIHTGAVRIGYSKYTEGMDVTAYKNP
;
A
#
# COMPACT_ATOMS: atom_id res chain seq x y z
N ILE A 1 -7.30 -16.98 -7.36
CA ILE A 1 -6.05 -16.66 -6.63
C ILE A 1 -5.00 -17.65 -7.11
N TYR A 2 -3.89 -17.13 -7.64
CA TYR A 2 -2.75 -17.95 -8.08
C TYR A 2 -1.94 -18.47 -6.89
N THR A 3 -1.32 -19.62 -7.06
CA THR A 3 -0.23 -20.04 -6.18
C THR A 3 1.04 -19.25 -6.49
N ALA A 4 2.01 -19.23 -5.58
CA ALA A 4 3.29 -18.58 -5.84
C ALA A 4 4.03 -19.20 -7.04
N ALA A 5 3.90 -20.52 -7.24
CA ALA A 5 4.48 -21.22 -8.37
C ALA A 5 3.86 -20.78 -9.71
N GLU A 6 2.53 -20.63 -9.78
CA GLU A 6 1.83 -20.14 -10.97
C GLU A 6 2.16 -18.69 -11.27
N GLU A 7 2.24 -17.82 -10.24
CA GLU A 7 2.64 -16.43 -10.41
C GLU A 7 4.09 -16.32 -10.93
N LYS A 8 4.99 -17.13 -10.38
CA LYS A 8 6.38 -17.21 -10.84
C LYS A 8 6.49 -17.66 -12.29
N GLU A 9 5.75 -18.73 -12.67
CA GLU A 9 5.70 -19.21 -14.04
C GLU A 9 5.15 -18.14 -14.98
N PHE A 10 4.04 -17.50 -14.62
CA PHE A 10 3.44 -16.44 -15.40
C PHE A 10 4.41 -15.26 -15.61
N LEU A 11 5.07 -14.81 -14.55
CA LEU A 11 6.06 -13.74 -14.62
C LEU A 11 7.21 -14.09 -15.57
N ARG A 12 7.81 -15.28 -15.38
CA ARG A 12 9.03 -15.70 -16.06
C ARG A 12 8.79 -16.06 -17.53
N ASP A 13 7.73 -16.82 -17.80
CA ASP A 13 7.53 -17.49 -19.08
C ASP A 13 6.57 -16.74 -20.01
N PHE A 14 5.76 -15.83 -19.47
CA PHE A 14 4.74 -15.12 -20.24
C PHE A 14 4.86 -13.59 -20.14
N MET A 15 4.75 -13.01 -18.95
CA MET A 15 4.64 -11.57 -18.77
C MET A 15 5.92 -10.83 -19.14
N TYR A 16 7.04 -11.17 -18.55
CA TYR A 16 8.30 -10.50 -18.82
C TYR A 16 8.79 -10.67 -20.26
N PRO A 17 8.72 -11.87 -20.87
CA PRO A 17 9.03 -12.04 -22.30
C PRO A 17 8.12 -11.22 -23.22
N ALA A 18 6.83 -11.12 -22.91
CA ALA A 18 5.88 -10.31 -23.68
C ALA A 18 6.23 -8.82 -23.62
N LEU A 19 6.51 -8.27 -22.44
CA LEU A 19 6.94 -6.88 -22.28
C LEU A 19 8.23 -6.62 -23.08
N LYS A 20 9.19 -7.50 -22.98
CA LYS A 20 10.47 -7.39 -23.72
C LYS A 20 10.27 -7.43 -25.23
N ALA A 21 9.43 -8.33 -25.73
CA ALA A 21 9.12 -8.44 -27.17
C ALA A 21 8.47 -7.16 -27.73
N HIS A 22 7.86 -6.34 -26.89
CA HIS A 22 7.23 -5.09 -27.26
C HIS A 22 8.04 -3.83 -26.89
N GLY A 23 9.31 -3.98 -26.46
CA GLY A 23 10.17 -2.85 -26.06
C GLY A 23 9.72 -2.16 -24.77
N LEU A 24 9.03 -2.89 -23.88
CA LEU A 24 8.47 -2.42 -22.62
C LEU A 24 9.22 -2.95 -21.40
N GLU A 25 10.46 -3.39 -21.55
CA GLU A 25 11.29 -3.87 -20.44
C GLU A 25 11.63 -2.81 -19.39
N HIS A 26 11.36 -1.54 -19.69
CA HIS A 26 11.47 -0.43 -18.75
C HIS A 26 10.28 -0.31 -17.78
N VAL A 27 9.19 -1.05 -18.02
CA VAL A 27 8.01 -1.08 -17.15
C VAL A 27 8.34 -1.89 -15.91
N GLU A 28 8.18 -1.25 -14.75
CA GLU A 28 8.42 -1.87 -13.45
C GLU A 28 7.33 -2.88 -13.10
N ILE A 29 7.72 -4.11 -12.79
CA ILE A 29 6.81 -5.17 -12.37
C ILE A 29 6.84 -5.28 -10.86
N PHE A 30 5.66 -5.24 -10.25
CA PHE A 30 5.44 -5.52 -8.84
C PHE A 30 4.69 -6.84 -8.71
N ILE A 31 5.05 -7.64 -7.74
CA ILE A 31 4.52 -8.98 -7.51
C ILE A 31 3.80 -9.07 -6.18
N TRP A 32 3.06 -10.16 -5.94
CA TRP A 32 2.24 -10.49 -4.79
C TRP A 32 0.88 -9.79 -4.81
N ASP A 33 0.83 -8.48 -4.63
CA ASP A 33 -0.38 -7.65 -4.71
C ASP A 33 -1.55 -8.21 -3.86
N HIS A 34 -1.26 -8.51 -2.59
CA HIS A 34 -2.20 -9.07 -1.61
C HIS A 34 -1.74 -8.73 -0.18
N ASN A 35 -2.49 -9.20 0.83
CA ASN A 35 -2.28 -8.88 2.24
C ASN A 35 -0.91 -9.27 2.80
N LYS A 36 -0.44 -8.50 3.80
CA LYS A 36 0.92 -8.59 4.37
C LYS A 36 1.24 -9.92 5.07
N GLU A 37 0.26 -10.61 5.67
CA GLU A 37 0.49 -11.78 6.53
C GLU A 37 1.29 -12.90 5.86
N ARG A 38 1.22 -13.01 4.54
CA ARG A 38 1.90 -14.04 3.76
C ARG A 38 2.97 -13.50 2.81
N VAL A 39 3.23 -12.20 2.83
CA VAL A 39 4.14 -11.57 1.85
C VAL A 39 5.53 -12.22 1.85
N TYR A 40 6.12 -12.43 3.02
CA TYR A 40 7.46 -13.00 3.09
C TYR A 40 7.53 -14.43 2.55
N GLU A 41 6.59 -15.30 2.93
CA GLU A 41 6.49 -16.66 2.42
C GLU A 41 6.38 -16.67 0.90
N ARG A 42 5.42 -15.90 0.35
CA ARG A 42 5.12 -15.88 -1.09
C ARG A 42 6.26 -15.33 -1.93
N ILE A 43 6.88 -14.24 -1.48
CA ILE A 43 7.99 -13.64 -2.19
C ILE A 43 9.20 -14.59 -2.26
N ASN A 44 9.43 -15.38 -1.22
CA ASN A 44 10.50 -16.39 -1.23
C ASN A 44 10.27 -17.52 -2.23
N GLU A 45 9.02 -17.86 -2.55
CA GLU A 45 8.70 -18.85 -3.56
C GLU A 45 8.77 -18.27 -4.99
N ILE A 46 8.36 -17.00 -5.17
CA ILE A 46 8.31 -16.34 -6.47
C ILE A 46 9.71 -15.91 -6.91
N MET A 47 10.50 -15.33 -5.99
CA MET A 47 11.79 -14.72 -6.29
C MET A 47 12.96 -15.66 -6.06
N ASP A 48 13.61 -16.05 -7.15
CA ASP A 48 14.90 -16.76 -7.14
C ASP A 48 15.85 -16.19 -8.22
N SER A 49 16.91 -16.92 -8.54
CA SER A 49 17.85 -16.51 -9.58
C SER A 49 17.25 -16.34 -10.98
N SER A 50 16.06 -16.91 -11.24
CA SER A 50 15.41 -16.85 -12.56
C SER A 50 14.43 -15.66 -12.68
N THR A 51 13.97 -15.10 -11.58
CA THR A 51 12.89 -14.08 -11.58
C THR A 51 13.26 -12.77 -10.90
N LYS A 52 14.22 -12.77 -9.96
CA LYS A 52 14.56 -11.59 -9.15
C LYS A 52 14.89 -10.34 -9.95
N ASP A 53 15.53 -10.49 -11.11
CA ASP A 53 15.95 -9.38 -11.96
C ASP A 53 14.80 -8.86 -12.85
N MET A 54 13.67 -9.56 -12.90
CA MET A 54 12.44 -9.15 -13.59
C MET A 54 11.54 -8.29 -12.71
N VAL A 55 11.76 -8.27 -11.39
CA VAL A 55 10.89 -7.66 -10.39
C VAL A 55 11.51 -6.36 -9.88
N ALA A 56 10.76 -5.27 -9.99
CA ALA A 56 11.13 -3.97 -9.43
C ALA A 56 10.77 -3.84 -7.95
N GLY A 57 9.69 -4.48 -7.54
CA GLY A 57 9.21 -4.37 -6.17
C GLY A 57 8.10 -5.35 -5.81
N ILE A 58 7.64 -5.20 -4.58
CA ILE A 58 6.58 -5.99 -3.97
C ILE A 58 5.43 -5.05 -3.64
N ALA A 59 4.24 -5.39 -4.12
CA ALA A 59 2.99 -4.74 -3.79
C ALA A 59 2.31 -5.51 -2.66
N PHE A 60 1.67 -4.80 -1.73
CA PHE A 60 0.94 -5.43 -0.64
C PHE A 60 -0.30 -4.63 -0.23
N HIS A 61 -1.21 -5.30 0.51
CA HIS A 61 -2.45 -4.73 1.04
C HIS A 61 -2.47 -4.82 2.57
N TRP A 62 -3.38 -4.10 3.23
CA TRP A 62 -3.42 -3.95 4.69
C TRP A 62 -4.53 -4.75 5.40
N TYR A 63 -5.37 -5.47 4.67
CA TYR A 63 -6.65 -5.98 5.21
C TYR A 63 -6.52 -7.13 6.23
N SER A 64 -5.34 -7.76 6.33
CA SER A 64 -5.09 -8.84 7.31
C SER A 64 -4.59 -8.35 8.67
N GLY A 65 -4.24 -7.07 8.80
CA GLY A 65 -3.65 -6.50 10.00
C GLY A 65 -2.24 -5.96 9.78
N ASP A 66 -1.58 -5.58 10.86
CA ASP A 66 -0.34 -4.80 10.83
C ASP A 66 0.83 -5.54 10.15
N HIS A 67 1.16 -6.74 10.60
CA HIS A 67 2.21 -7.62 10.04
C HIS A 67 3.47 -6.88 9.52
N PHE A 68 3.86 -5.78 10.19
CA PHE A 68 4.98 -4.93 9.79
C PHE A 68 6.31 -5.68 9.76
N GLU A 69 6.47 -6.65 10.66
CA GLU A 69 7.65 -7.53 10.70
C GLU A 69 7.83 -8.34 9.40
N ALA A 70 6.75 -8.67 8.71
CA ALA A 70 6.82 -9.38 7.43
C ALA A 70 7.47 -8.52 6.35
N LEU A 71 7.18 -7.21 6.33
CA LEU A 71 7.83 -6.24 5.42
C LEU A 71 9.32 -6.09 5.75
N GLU A 72 9.67 -6.06 7.03
CA GLU A 72 11.07 -5.99 7.45
C GLU A 72 11.85 -7.22 7.00
N LEU A 73 11.28 -8.42 7.11
CA LEU A 73 11.89 -9.64 6.60
C LEU A 73 12.10 -9.58 5.08
N VAL A 74 11.13 -9.10 4.32
CA VAL A 74 11.24 -8.91 2.87
C VAL A 74 12.36 -7.93 2.55
N ARG A 75 12.37 -6.75 3.18
CA ARG A 75 13.39 -5.72 2.98
C ARG A 75 14.80 -6.21 3.30
N ASN A 76 14.95 -6.97 4.39
CA ASN A 76 16.26 -7.49 4.78
C ASN A 76 16.79 -8.54 3.79
N LYS A 77 15.90 -9.32 3.16
CA LYS A 77 16.28 -10.32 2.17
C LYS A 77 16.47 -9.75 0.77
N PHE A 78 15.67 -8.76 0.39
CA PHE A 78 15.65 -8.15 -0.93
C PHE A 78 15.75 -6.60 -0.82
N PRO A 79 16.90 -6.08 -0.36
CA PRO A 79 17.06 -4.67 -0.01
C PRO A 79 17.02 -3.72 -1.21
N ASP A 80 17.17 -4.25 -2.42
CA ASP A 80 17.10 -3.55 -3.70
C ASP A 80 15.66 -3.41 -4.24
N LYS A 81 14.68 -4.09 -3.63
CA LYS A 81 13.29 -4.07 -4.09
C LYS A 81 12.47 -2.99 -3.39
N LYS A 82 11.63 -2.33 -4.19
CA LYS A 82 10.64 -1.37 -3.67
C LYS A 82 9.55 -2.11 -2.91
N LEU A 83 9.04 -1.54 -1.84
CA LEU A 83 7.84 -1.99 -1.13
C LEU A 83 6.75 -0.93 -1.31
N ILE A 84 5.60 -1.31 -1.84
CA ILE A 84 4.48 -0.38 -2.03
C ILE A 84 3.20 -0.99 -1.47
N ILE A 85 2.42 -0.17 -0.77
CA ILE A 85 1.02 -0.52 -0.56
C ILE A 85 0.26 -0.12 -1.82
N SER A 86 -0.34 -1.10 -2.46
CA SER A 86 -1.03 -0.95 -3.75
C SER A 86 -2.53 -0.80 -3.60
N GLU A 87 -3.05 -1.19 -2.44
CA GLU A 87 -4.48 -1.10 -2.13
C GLU A 87 -4.70 -0.96 -0.63
N SER A 88 -5.51 0.03 -0.25
CA SER A 88 -6.09 0.19 1.07
C SER A 88 -7.43 0.91 0.96
N CYS A 89 -8.37 0.63 1.83
CA CYS A 89 -9.55 1.48 2.03
C CYS A 89 -10.11 1.31 3.44
N ILE A 90 -10.79 2.33 3.93
CA ILE A 90 -11.59 2.26 5.16
C ILE A 90 -12.97 1.76 4.78
N GLU A 91 -13.21 0.46 4.98
CA GLU A 91 -14.47 -0.19 4.65
C GLU A 91 -15.52 0.03 5.75
N TYR A 92 -16.73 0.45 5.40
CA TYR A 92 -17.85 0.61 6.34
C TYR A 92 -18.33 -0.71 6.97
N SER A 93 -17.95 -1.84 6.38
CA SER A 93 -18.16 -3.15 6.99
C SER A 93 -17.31 -3.40 8.25
N LYS A 94 -16.19 -2.67 8.39
CA LYS A 94 -15.24 -2.78 9.51
C LYS A 94 -15.21 -1.54 10.40
N PHE A 95 -15.50 -0.38 9.83
CA PHE A 95 -15.57 0.91 10.53
C PHE A 95 -16.95 1.50 10.28
N ALA A 96 -17.65 1.91 11.32
CA ALA A 96 -18.91 2.60 11.12
C ALA A 96 -18.71 3.87 10.27
N GLU A 97 -19.65 4.18 9.41
CA GLU A 97 -19.57 5.35 8.51
C GLU A 97 -19.35 6.66 9.28
N GLU A 98 -19.98 6.78 10.44
CA GLU A 98 -19.85 7.91 11.35
C GLU A 98 -18.54 7.94 12.15
N ASP A 99 -17.79 6.84 12.17
CA ASP A 99 -16.54 6.72 12.95
C ASP A 99 -15.32 7.16 12.14
N VAL A 100 -15.41 8.36 11.58
CA VAL A 100 -14.37 8.94 10.71
C VAL A 100 -13.02 9.11 11.43
N ILE A 101 -13.04 9.30 12.76
CA ILE A 101 -11.82 9.50 13.56
C ILE A 101 -11.02 8.20 13.63
N ASN A 102 -11.64 7.09 14.01
CA ASN A 102 -10.95 5.81 14.11
C ASN A 102 -10.48 5.31 12.73
N GLY A 103 -11.26 5.55 11.67
CA GLY A 103 -10.82 5.28 10.30
C GLY A 103 -9.56 6.05 9.93
N ALA A 104 -9.51 7.35 10.21
CA ALA A 104 -8.34 8.19 9.93
C ALA A 104 -7.13 7.83 10.80
N LEU A 105 -7.34 7.50 12.08
CA LEU A 105 -6.26 7.02 12.96
C LEU A 105 -5.70 5.68 12.49
N ARG A 106 -6.55 4.75 12.08
CA ARG A 106 -6.14 3.47 11.51
C ARG A 106 -5.27 3.67 10.27
N LEU A 107 -5.69 4.55 9.36
CA LEU A 107 -4.91 4.89 8.17
C LEU A 107 -3.52 5.43 8.54
N SER A 108 -3.43 6.36 9.48
CA SER A 108 -2.15 6.93 9.91
C SER A 108 -1.25 5.90 10.58
N HIS A 109 -1.81 5.05 11.44
CA HIS A 109 -1.09 3.94 12.06
C HIS A 109 -0.45 3.03 11.01
N GLU A 110 -1.23 2.66 10.01
CA GLU A 110 -0.77 1.81 8.91
C GLU A 110 0.35 2.47 8.11
N ILE A 111 0.14 3.71 7.66
CA ILE A 111 1.15 4.46 6.89
C ILE A 111 2.46 4.58 7.69
N ILE A 112 2.39 4.95 8.96
CA ILE A 112 3.58 5.10 9.82
C ILE A 112 4.29 3.76 10.01
N GLY A 113 3.55 2.69 10.28
CA GLY A 113 4.08 1.35 10.44
C GLY A 113 4.78 0.86 9.18
N ASP A 114 4.13 0.95 8.03
CA ASP A 114 4.68 0.53 6.74
C ASP A 114 5.91 1.36 6.33
N LEU A 115 5.88 2.69 6.53
CA LEU A 115 7.03 3.57 6.29
C LEU A 115 8.23 3.18 7.15
N ASN A 116 8.00 2.83 8.41
CA ASN A 116 9.07 2.40 9.32
C ASN A 116 9.68 1.05 8.90
N HIS A 117 8.94 0.23 8.17
CA HIS A 117 9.38 -1.08 7.68
C HIS A 117 9.75 -1.11 6.20
N GLY A 118 9.90 0.08 5.57
CA GLY A 118 10.53 0.21 4.27
C GLY A 118 9.59 0.48 3.10
N MET A 119 8.32 0.73 3.34
CA MET A 119 7.41 1.19 2.29
C MET A 119 7.92 2.47 1.63
N THR A 120 7.81 2.53 0.32
CA THR A 120 8.27 3.66 -0.51
C THR A 120 7.14 4.39 -1.23
N ALA A 121 5.96 3.79 -1.33
CA ALA A 121 4.77 4.42 -1.91
C ALA A 121 3.50 3.82 -1.30
N PHE A 122 2.47 4.65 -1.23
CA PHE A 122 1.15 4.30 -0.73
C PHE A 122 0.09 4.69 -1.75
N TYR A 123 -0.79 3.74 -2.12
CA TYR A 123 -1.93 3.93 -3.01
C TYR A 123 -3.20 3.54 -2.27
N ASP A 124 -4.09 4.51 -2.09
CA ASP A 124 -5.44 4.23 -1.61
C ASP A 124 -6.33 3.74 -2.74
N TRP A 125 -7.37 2.98 -2.41
CA TRP A 125 -8.28 2.38 -3.39
C TRP A 125 -9.06 3.42 -4.18
N ASN A 126 -9.56 4.45 -3.49
CA ASN A 126 -10.39 5.47 -4.11
C ASN A 126 -9.96 6.88 -3.71
N LEU A 127 -9.81 7.77 -4.67
CA LEU A 127 -9.61 9.19 -4.42
C LEU A 127 -10.94 9.91 -4.14
N LEU A 128 -12.00 9.49 -4.81
CA LEU A 128 -13.32 10.15 -4.81
C LEU A 128 -14.42 9.10 -4.87
N LEU A 129 -15.36 9.19 -3.96
CA LEU A 129 -16.60 8.39 -3.94
C LEU A 129 -17.81 9.31 -3.83
N ASP A 130 -19.02 8.75 -3.99
CA ASP A 130 -20.26 9.47 -3.68
C ASP A 130 -20.46 9.60 -2.15
N GLU A 131 -21.50 10.33 -1.73
CA GLU A 131 -21.81 10.57 -0.32
C GLU A 131 -22.12 9.31 0.50
N HIS A 132 -22.31 8.17 -0.15
CA HIS A 132 -22.56 6.88 0.48
C HIS A 132 -21.33 5.97 0.51
N GLY A 133 -20.21 6.40 -0.08
CA GLY A 133 -19.00 5.58 -0.20
C GLY A 133 -19.03 4.62 -1.38
N GLY A 134 -19.76 4.96 -2.43
CA GLY A 134 -19.87 4.23 -3.70
C GLY A 134 -19.49 5.09 -4.91
N PRO A 135 -19.74 4.61 -6.13
CA PRO A 135 -20.38 3.32 -6.45
C PRO A 135 -19.50 2.10 -6.27
N ASN A 136 -20.10 0.95 -6.10
CA ASN A 136 -19.42 -0.34 -6.10
C ASN A 136 -20.35 -1.46 -6.63
N HIS A 137 -19.81 -2.64 -6.93
CA HIS A 137 -20.54 -3.76 -7.52
C HIS A 137 -20.77 -4.94 -6.56
N VAL A 138 -20.24 -4.87 -5.34
CA VAL A 138 -20.30 -5.97 -4.34
C VAL A 138 -20.87 -5.55 -2.97
N GLY A 139 -21.36 -4.32 -2.87
CA GLY A 139 -21.89 -3.79 -1.60
C GLY A 139 -20.80 -3.36 -0.60
N ASN A 140 -19.55 -3.21 -1.06
CA ASN A 140 -18.44 -2.76 -0.24
C ASN A 140 -18.29 -1.24 -0.31
N PHE A 141 -18.98 -0.52 0.57
CA PHE A 141 -18.90 0.93 0.69
C PHE A 141 -17.69 1.33 1.53
N CYS A 142 -17.02 2.40 1.12
CA CYS A 142 -15.76 2.82 1.72
C CYS A 142 -15.70 4.32 1.96
N HIS A 143 -14.80 4.76 2.84
CA HIS A 143 -14.31 6.13 2.85
C HIS A 143 -13.40 6.39 1.65
N ALA A 144 -13.34 7.68 1.25
CA ALA A 144 -12.33 8.20 0.34
C ALA A 144 -11.83 9.54 0.86
N PRO A 145 -10.65 10.03 0.44
CA PRO A 145 -10.20 11.39 0.76
C PRO A 145 -11.20 12.48 0.42
N PHE A 146 -11.98 12.27 -0.63
CA PHE A 146 -13.06 13.16 -1.02
C PHE A 146 -14.36 12.39 -1.25
N LEU A 147 -15.47 12.95 -0.77
CA LEU A 147 -16.81 12.51 -1.16
C LEU A 147 -17.47 13.58 -2.02
N TYR A 148 -18.29 13.17 -2.96
CA TYR A 148 -19.07 14.06 -3.79
C TYR A 148 -20.56 13.90 -3.44
N ASP A 149 -21.14 14.95 -2.83
CA ASP A 149 -22.57 15.02 -2.58
C ASP A 149 -23.30 15.21 -3.91
N THR A 150 -23.97 14.18 -4.37
CA THR A 150 -24.64 14.15 -5.68
C THR A 150 -25.89 15.03 -5.70
N VAL A 151 -26.49 15.31 -4.53
CA VAL A 151 -27.67 16.16 -4.37
C VAL A 151 -27.28 17.64 -4.35
N GLN A 152 -26.33 18.00 -3.47
CA GLN A 152 -25.88 19.39 -3.33
C GLN A 152 -24.82 19.77 -4.37
N LYS A 153 -24.28 18.80 -5.12
CA LYS A 153 -23.21 18.99 -6.13
C LYS A 153 -21.95 19.62 -5.52
N LYS A 154 -21.54 19.11 -4.38
CA LYS A 154 -20.39 19.63 -3.63
C LYS A 154 -19.34 18.55 -3.40
N LEU A 155 -18.08 18.94 -3.53
CA LEU A 155 -16.95 18.15 -3.08
C LEU A 155 -16.76 18.35 -1.56
N LEU A 156 -16.68 17.25 -0.82
CA LEU A 156 -16.58 17.22 0.62
C LEU A 156 -15.25 16.56 1.02
N PRO A 157 -14.20 17.34 1.34
CA PRO A 157 -12.95 16.79 1.88
C PRO A 157 -13.23 16.08 3.19
N GLN A 158 -12.67 14.88 3.33
CA GLN A 158 -12.85 14.03 4.51
C GLN A 158 -11.63 14.13 5.45
N LEU A 159 -11.79 13.68 6.70
CA LEU A 159 -10.70 13.70 7.68
C LEU A 159 -9.47 12.89 7.18
N ILE A 160 -9.67 11.77 6.50
CA ILE A 160 -8.58 10.97 5.93
C ILE A 160 -7.75 11.74 4.89
N GLN A 161 -8.35 12.73 4.18
CA GLN A 161 -7.59 13.60 3.27
C GLN A 161 -6.55 14.41 4.03
N GLN A 162 -6.91 14.96 5.19
CA GLN A 162 -5.97 15.73 6.03
C GLN A 162 -4.84 14.83 6.56
N HIS A 163 -5.14 13.58 6.89
CA HIS A 163 -4.13 12.61 7.30
C HIS A 163 -3.16 12.28 6.14
N PHE A 164 -3.66 12.04 4.94
CA PHE A 164 -2.81 11.87 3.75
C PHE A 164 -1.94 13.10 3.49
N GLU A 165 -2.50 14.30 3.62
CA GLU A 165 -1.77 15.55 3.42
C GLU A 165 -0.58 15.68 4.36
N HIS A 166 -0.69 15.24 5.62
CA HIS A 166 0.42 15.24 6.57
C HIS A 166 1.61 14.42 6.05
N PHE A 167 1.40 13.30 5.40
CA PHE A 167 2.49 12.51 4.84
C PHE A 167 2.98 13.10 3.53
N SER A 168 2.09 13.35 2.58
CA SER A 168 2.45 13.78 1.23
C SER A 168 3.06 15.19 1.18
N HIS A 169 2.67 16.08 2.11
CA HIS A 169 3.21 17.44 2.18
C HIS A 169 4.59 17.49 2.84
N TYR A 170 4.84 16.67 3.86
CA TYR A 170 6.07 16.77 4.66
C TYR A 170 7.13 15.73 4.30
N ILE A 171 6.78 14.62 3.67
CA ILE A 171 7.72 13.59 3.20
C ILE A 171 7.85 13.72 1.69
N HIS A 172 8.90 14.44 1.25
CA HIS A 172 9.12 14.70 -0.16
C HIS A 172 9.71 13.48 -0.88
N THR A 173 9.53 13.42 -2.20
CA THR A 173 10.21 12.42 -3.03
C THR A 173 11.72 12.50 -2.82
N GLY A 174 12.34 11.36 -2.53
CA GLY A 174 13.77 11.29 -2.19
C GLY A 174 14.09 11.52 -0.71
N ALA A 175 13.08 11.72 0.14
CA ALA A 175 13.29 11.78 1.59
C ALA A 175 13.85 10.45 2.12
N VAL A 176 14.78 10.54 3.05
CA VAL A 176 15.43 9.40 3.67
C VAL A 176 14.93 9.25 5.10
N ARG A 177 14.43 8.04 5.44
CA ARG A 177 14.02 7.72 6.80
C ARG A 177 15.24 7.79 7.74
N ILE A 178 15.08 8.45 8.87
CA ILE A 178 16.09 8.54 9.92
C ILE A 178 15.63 7.85 11.20
N GLY A 179 16.58 7.49 12.07
CA GLY A 179 16.28 6.90 13.37
C GLY A 179 15.59 7.87 14.31
N TYR A 180 14.75 7.34 15.19
CA TYR A 180 14.11 8.07 16.28
C TYR A 180 14.09 7.21 17.55
N SER A 181 13.82 7.85 18.69
CA SER A 181 13.52 7.17 19.96
C SER A 181 12.15 7.62 20.46
N LYS A 182 11.36 6.69 20.96
CA LYS A 182 10.11 6.98 21.66
C LYS A 182 10.09 6.32 23.04
N TYR A 183 9.41 6.97 23.98
CA TYR A 183 9.34 6.52 25.36
C TYR A 183 7.92 6.11 25.79
N THR A 184 7.03 5.95 24.84
CA THR A 184 5.62 5.57 25.07
C THR A 184 5.13 4.65 23.96
N GLU A 185 4.31 3.68 24.32
CA GLU A 185 3.62 2.80 23.36
C GLU A 185 2.38 3.46 22.73
N GLY A 186 1.87 4.53 23.35
CA GLY A 186 0.67 5.22 22.89
C GLY A 186 0.87 6.22 21.74
N MET A 187 1.99 6.15 21.01
CA MET A 187 2.29 7.07 19.93
C MET A 187 2.98 6.35 18.77
N ASP A 188 2.46 6.52 17.58
CA ASP A 188 3.15 6.14 16.35
C ASP A 188 4.04 7.28 15.88
N VAL A 189 5.26 6.97 15.48
CA VAL A 189 6.26 7.95 15.05
C VAL A 189 6.99 7.45 13.82
N THR A 190 7.21 8.33 12.87
CA THR A 190 8.19 8.15 11.79
C THR A 190 8.96 9.43 11.60
N ALA A 191 10.20 9.34 11.11
CA ALA A 191 11.06 10.51 10.94
C ALA A 191 11.82 10.44 9.61
N TYR A 192 11.81 11.55 8.88
CA TYR A 192 12.43 11.69 7.58
C TYR A 192 13.28 12.94 7.47
N LYS A 193 14.34 12.84 6.70
CA LYS A 193 15.13 13.99 6.23
C LYS A 193 14.85 14.18 4.74
N ASN A 194 14.27 15.31 4.40
CA ASN A 194 14.09 15.72 3.01
C ASN A 194 15.43 16.07 2.33
N PRO A 195 15.49 16.00 1.00
CA PRO A 195 16.66 16.37 0.20
C PRO A 195 17.15 17.78 0.48
#